data_d38eaec42af0e8006604416297b72e5d
#
_entry.id   d38eaec42af0e8006604416297b72e5d
#
_cell.length_a   1.000
_cell.length_b   1.000
_cell.length_c   1.000
_cell.angle_alpha   90.00
_cell.angle_beta   90.00
_cell.angle_gamma   90.00
#
_symmetry.space_group_name_H-M   'P 1'
#
loop_
_entity.id
_entity.type
_entity.pdbx_description
1 polymer ?
#
loop_
_entity_poly.entity_id
_entity_poly.type
_entity_poly.pdbx_seq_one_letter_code
_entity_poly.pdbx_strand_id
1 'polypeptide(L)'
;FMINKKGETRPMVDLTGKFFLIDELDEEFVKACVNADLYKDYQGKWVKNAYDPQFTVDGKYDEQAAQAAESLDIELCMMMKAARQAFKIEKHVHNYPHCWRTDKPVLYYPLDSWFIRSTACKERMIELNKTINWKPESTGTGRFGKWLENLNDWNLSRSRYWGTPLPIWRTEDNS
;
A
#
# COMPACT_ATOMS: atom_id res chain seq x y z
N PHE A 1 4.76 3.08 5.72
CA PHE A 1 5.48 1.84 6.04
C PHE A 1 6.87 2.19 6.52
N MET A 2 7.33 1.48 7.53
CA MET A 2 8.72 1.57 7.97
C MET A 2 9.49 0.35 7.51
N ILE A 3 10.75 0.53 7.20
CA ILE A 3 11.64 -0.55 6.78
C ILE A 3 12.60 -0.81 7.93
N ASN A 4 12.64 -2.05 8.43
CA ASN A 4 13.58 -2.43 9.47
C ASN A 4 15.01 -2.58 8.91
N LYS A 5 16.01 -2.80 9.79
CA LYS A 5 17.42 -2.96 9.39
C LYS A 5 17.67 -4.15 8.44
N LYS A 6 16.74 -5.11 8.37
CA LYS A 6 16.79 -6.26 7.46
C LYS A 6 16.14 -5.96 6.10
N GLY A 7 15.57 -4.76 5.90
CA GLY A 7 14.86 -4.38 4.69
C GLY A 7 13.42 -4.89 4.63
N GLU A 8 12.88 -5.45 5.72
CA GLU A 8 11.49 -5.91 5.79
C GLU A 8 10.57 -4.74 6.06
N THR A 9 9.42 -4.70 5.41
CA THR A 9 8.40 -3.70 5.66
C THR A 9 7.63 -4.02 6.94
N ARG A 10 7.47 -3.00 7.79
CA ARG A 10 6.65 -3.07 9.00
C ARG A 10 5.49 -2.11 8.88
N PRO A 11 4.25 -2.58 8.81
CA PRO A 11 3.09 -1.70 8.86
C PRO A 11 2.96 -1.08 10.25
N MET A 12 2.58 0.19 10.30
CA MET A 12 2.27 0.89 11.55
C MET A 12 0.79 0.83 11.90
N VAL A 13 -0.02 0.30 10.99
CA VAL A 13 -1.46 0.17 11.12
C VAL A 13 -1.88 -1.26 10.83
N ASP A 14 -2.97 -1.68 11.44
CA ASP A 14 -3.60 -2.95 11.20
C ASP A 14 -4.41 -2.97 9.88
N LEU A 15 -4.99 -4.12 9.54
CA LEU A 15 -5.81 -4.27 8.33
C LEU A 15 -7.11 -3.47 8.35
N THR A 16 -7.52 -2.95 9.51
CA THR A 16 -8.71 -2.10 9.66
C THR A 16 -8.38 -0.62 9.49
N GLY A 17 -7.11 -0.25 9.51
CA GLY A 17 -6.63 1.12 9.41
C GLY A 17 -6.46 1.83 10.75
N LYS A 18 -6.28 1.08 11.84
CA LYS A 18 -5.88 1.60 13.16
C LYS A 18 -4.38 1.52 13.35
N PHE A 19 -3.80 2.51 14.02
CA PHE A 19 -2.46 2.38 14.55
C PHE A 19 -2.40 1.27 15.59
N PHE A 20 -1.40 0.40 15.48
CA PHE A 20 -1.13 -0.63 16.48
C PHE A 20 -0.91 -0.03 17.87
N LEU A 21 -1.27 -0.77 18.90
CA LEU A 21 -0.82 -0.45 20.24
C LEU A 21 0.70 -0.69 20.34
N ILE A 22 1.39 0.02 21.22
CA ILE A 22 2.86 -0.03 21.30
C ILE A 22 3.37 -1.43 21.66
N ASP A 23 2.62 -2.16 22.46
CA ASP A 23 2.90 -3.53 22.90
C ASP A 23 2.59 -4.61 21.85
N GLU A 24 1.87 -4.25 20.77
CA GLU A 24 1.65 -5.10 19.59
C GLU A 24 2.79 -4.98 18.57
N LEU A 25 3.63 -3.95 18.71
CA LEU A 25 4.77 -3.73 17.83
C LEU A 25 5.99 -4.54 18.32
N ASP A 26 6.86 -4.89 17.38
CA ASP A 26 8.13 -5.55 17.66
C ASP A 26 9.00 -4.70 18.61
N GLU A 27 9.45 -5.29 19.72
CA GLU A 27 10.17 -4.58 20.79
C GLU A 27 11.49 -3.96 20.31
N GLU A 28 12.24 -4.65 19.45
CA GLU A 28 13.48 -4.11 18.88
C GLU A 28 13.19 -2.93 17.97
N PHE A 29 12.10 -3.04 17.20
CA PHE A 29 11.64 -1.97 16.32
C PHE A 29 11.21 -0.74 17.13
N VAL A 30 10.44 -0.92 18.21
CA VAL A 30 10.01 0.18 19.08
C VAL A 30 11.24 0.89 19.67
N LYS A 31 12.20 0.16 20.20
CA LYS A 31 13.44 0.73 20.79
C LYS A 31 14.29 1.50 19.77
N ALA A 32 14.31 1.03 18.52
CA ALA A 32 15.18 1.59 17.49
C ALA A 32 14.56 2.75 16.70
N CYS A 33 13.22 2.77 16.55
CA CYS A 33 12.54 3.57 15.54
C CYS A 33 11.33 4.36 16.06
N VAL A 34 10.80 4.05 17.25
CA VAL A 34 9.56 4.67 17.75
C VAL A 34 9.86 5.59 18.92
N ASN A 35 9.40 6.84 18.81
CA ASN A 35 9.32 7.71 19.98
C ASN A 35 8.08 7.32 20.79
N ALA A 36 8.27 6.49 21.82
CA ALA A 36 7.18 5.92 22.59
C ALA A 36 6.30 6.96 23.28
N ASP A 37 6.88 8.06 23.76
CA ASP A 37 6.12 9.12 24.44
C ASP A 37 5.19 9.85 23.48
N LEU A 38 5.66 10.13 22.28
CA LEU A 38 4.83 10.71 21.22
C LEU A 38 3.80 9.73 20.66
N TYR A 39 4.19 8.46 20.49
CA TYR A 39 3.31 7.46 19.89
C TYR A 39 2.11 7.11 20.78
N LYS A 40 2.22 7.23 22.10
CA LYS A 40 1.11 6.98 23.03
C LYS A 40 -0.17 7.75 22.71
N ASP A 41 -0.03 8.96 22.15
CA ASP A 41 -1.17 9.81 21.83
C ASP A 41 -1.88 9.37 20.52
N TYR A 42 -1.23 8.53 19.72
CA TYR A 42 -1.71 8.10 18.40
C TYR A 42 -2.08 6.62 18.32
N GLN A 43 -1.59 5.79 19.23
CA GLN A 43 -1.90 4.35 19.23
C GLN A 43 -3.42 4.11 19.31
N GLY A 44 -3.90 3.16 18.53
CA GLY A 44 -5.33 2.81 18.46
C GLY A 44 -6.22 3.82 17.74
N LYS A 45 -5.69 4.98 17.29
CA LYS A 45 -6.45 5.93 16.47
C LYS A 45 -6.58 5.41 15.03
N TRP A 46 -7.68 5.76 14.38
CA TRP A 46 -7.91 5.52 12.97
C TRP A 46 -7.07 6.47 12.11
N VAL A 47 -6.40 5.96 11.08
CA VAL A 47 -5.61 6.79 10.15
C VAL A 47 -6.49 7.70 9.27
N LYS A 48 -7.76 7.35 9.11
CA LYS A 48 -8.77 8.17 8.42
C LYS A 48 -10.12 7.99 9.10
N ASN A 49 -10.86 9.08 9.22
CA ASN A 49 -12.24 9.04 9.73
C ASN A 49 -13.14 8.05 8.97
N ALA A 50 -12.89 7.88 7.67
CA ALA A 50 -13.63 6.93 6.84
C ALA A 50 -13.53 5.45 7.30
N TYR A 51 -12.53 5.10 8.07
CA TYR A 51 -12.36 3.73 8.58
C TYR A 51 -13.02 3.53 9.95
N ASP A 52 -13.28 4.63 10.65
CA ASP A 52 -13.94 4.58 11.96
C ASP A 52 -15.43 4.21 11.78
N PRO A 53 -15.91 3.15 12.47
CA PRO A 53 -17.31 2.73 12.42
C PRO A 53 -18.31 3.82 12.86
N GLN A 54 -17.90 4.80 13.67
CA GLN A 54 -18.79 5.91 14.08
C GLN A 54 -19.32 6.71 12.88
N PHE A 55 -18.61 6.73 11.75
CA PHE A 55 -19.03 7.38 10.50
C PHE A 55 -19.75 6.41 9.54
N THR A 56 -20.27 5.29 10.04
CA THR A 56 -21.03 4.34 9.25
C THR A 56 -22.44 4.22 9.83
N VAL A 57 -23.45 4.69 9.08
CA VAL A 57 -24.87 4.64 9.47
C VAL A 57 -25.56 3.62 8.57
N ASP A 58 -26.26 2.64 9.18
CA ASP A 58 -26.97 1.57 8.47
C ASP A 58 -26.12 0.85 7.40
N GLY A 59 -24.83 0.64 7.72
CA GLY A 59 -23.86 -0.01 6.81
C GLY A 59 -23.35 0.86 5.66
N LYS A 60 -23.75 2.13 5.60
CA LYS A 60 -23.29 3.10 4.61
C LYS A 60 -22.36 4.12 5.24
N TYR A 61 -21.33 4.50 4.49
CA TYR A 61 -20.38 5.52 4.88
C TYR A 61 -21.00 6.92 4.81
N ASP A 62 -20.94 7.64 5.92
CA ASP A 62 -21.34 9.06 6.00
C ASP A 62 -20.11 9.95 5.75
N GLU A 63 -19.89 10.29 4.48
CA GLU A 63 -18.77 11.11 4.06
C GLU A 63 -18.84 12.52 4.62
N GLN A 64 -20.05 13.10 4.75
CA GLN A 64 -20.22 14.47 5.24
C GLN A 64 -19.83 14.58 6.71
N ALA A 65 -20.28 13.66 7.54
CA ALA A 65 -19.91 13.60 8.95
C ALA A 65 -18.41 13.36 9.12
N ALA A 66 -17.82 12.45 8.34
CA ALA A 66 -16.40 12.16 8.40
C ALA A 66 -15.52 13.33 7.96
N GLN A 67 -15.94 14.11 6.98
CA GLN A 67 -15.21 15.31 6.51
C GLN A 67 -15.36 16.50 7.47
N ALA A 68 -16.49 16.61 8.19
CA ALA A 68 -16.71 17.66 9.15
C ALA A 68 -15.94 17.43 10.48
N ALA A 69 -15.62 16.18 10.80
CA ALA A 69 -14.87 15.83 12.00
C ALA A 69 -13.39 16.15 11.85
N GLU A 70 -12.75 16.44 12.99
CA GLU A 70 -11.29 16.62 13.03
C GLU A 70 -10.57 15.36 12.54
N SER A 71 -9.62 15.53 11.64
CA SER A 71 -8.87 14.42 11.07
C SER A 71 -7.48 14.29 11.70
N LEU A 72 -7.00 13.07 11.79
CA LEU A 72 -5.65 12.77 12.27
C LEU A 72 -4.56 13.51 11.45
N ASP A 73 -4.79 13.75 10.16
CA ASP A 73 -3.87 14.51 9.31
C ASP A 73 -3.65 15.93 9.85
N ILE A 74 -4.70 16.58 10.37
CA ILE A 74 -4.61 17.92 10.98
C ILE A 74 -3.84 17.85 12.29
N GLU A 75 -4.14 16.87 13.16
CA GLU A 75 -3.41 16.67 14.41
C GLU A 75 -1.90 16.50 14.16
N LEU A 76 -1.54 15.62 13.21
CA LEU A 76 -0.13 15.38 12.84
C LEU A 76 0.55 16.62 12.27
N CYS A 77 -0.13 17.36 11.40
CA CYS A 77 0.38 18.63 10.86
C CYS A 77 0.65 19.65 11.98
N MET A 78 -0.26 19.77 12.94
CA MET A 78 -0.10 20.71 14.05
C MET A 78 1.03 20.28 15.00
N MET A 79 1.14 18.98 15.28
CA MET A 79 2.25 18.42 16.07
C MET A 79 3.60 18.70 15.39
N MET A 80 3.76 18.43 14.10
CA MET A 80 4.98 18.67 13.35
C MET A 80 5.33 20.18 13.29
N LYS A 81 4.31 21.03 13.19
CA LYS A 81 4.49 22.49 13.23
C LYS A 81 4.99 22.95 14.59
N ALA A 82 4.39 22.46 15.68
CA ALA A 82 4.83 22.79 17.03
C ALA A 82 6.26 22.31 17.31
N ALA A 83 6.62 21.11 16.80
CA ALA A 83 7.97 20.56 16.87
C ALA A 83 8.98 21.24 15.93
N ARG A 84 8.58 22.22 15.11
CA ARG A 84 9.38 22.88 14.06
C ARG A 84 9.99 21.91 13.04
N GLN A 85 9.30 20.81 12.77
CA GLN A 85 9.71 19.78 11.79
C GLN A 85 8.98 19.91 10.45
N ALA A 86 7.93 20.73 10.38
CA ALA A 86 7.20 20.98 9.14
C ALA A 86 7.85 22.14 8.37
N PHE A 87 8.33 21.88 7.17
CA PHE A 87 8.82 22.91 6.25
C PHE A 87 7.67 23.75 5.68
N LYS A 88 6.58 23.07 5.25
CA LYS A 88 5.37 23.70 4.69
C LYS A 88 4.16 22.80 4.95
N ILE A 89 3.04 23.42 5.28
CA ILE A 89 1.74 22.74 5.41
C ILE A 89 0.77 23.44 4.47
N GLU A 90 0.15 22.67 3.55
CA GLU A 90 -0.86 23.19 2.65
C GLU A 90 -1.93 22.14 2.39
N LYS A 91 -3.16 22.60 2.16
CA LYS A 91 -4.25 21.72 1.76
C LYS A 91 -4.15 21.48 0.25
N HIS A 92 -4.04 20.21 -0.13
CA HIS A 92 -4.04 19.79 -1.52
C HIS A 92 -5.27 18.94 -1.81
N VAL A 93 -6.07 19.34 -2.80
CA VAL A 93 -7.25 18.60 -3.25
C VAL A 93 -6.85 17.76 -4.46
N HIS A 94 -7.05 16.46 -4.38
CA HIS A 94 -6.74 15.53 -5.45
C HIS A 94 -7.73 14.36 -5.46
N ASN A 95 -7.83 13.66 -6.59
CA ASN A 95 -8.61 12.44 -6.67
C ASN A 95 -7.93 11.32 -5.87
N TYR A 96 -8.72 10.60 -5.07
CA TYR A 96 -8.26 9.45 -4.31
C TYR A 96 -9.10 8.22 -4.66
N PRO A 97 -8.50 7.03 -4.85
CA PRO A 97 -9.27 5.84 -5.18
C PRO A 97 -10.15 5.39 -4.03
N HIS A 98 -11.41 5.11 -4.34
CA HIS A 98 -12.42 4.61 -3.40
C HIS A 98 -12.84 3.18 -3.77
N CYS A 99 -13.22 2.41 -2.78
CA CYS A 99 -13.78 1.08 -2.97
C CYS A 99 -15.20 1.21 -3.56
N TRP A 100 -15.43 0.65 -4.73
CA TRP A 100 -16.71 0.72 -5.44
C TRP A 100 -17.90 0.06 -4.71
N ARG A 101 -17.65 -0.74 -3.65
CA ARG A 101 -18.69 -1.38 -2.84
C ARG A 101 -19.07 -0.59 -1.60
N THR A 102 -18.11 0.03 -0.94
CA THR A 102 -18.27 0.69 0.35
C THR A 102 -18.14 2.19 0.26
N ASP A 103 -17.74 2.69 -0.89
CA ASP A 103 -17.44 4.10 -1.16
C ASP A 103 -16.38 4.72 -0.24
N LYS A 104 -15.69 3.89 0.53
CA LYS A 104 -14.59 4.32 1.41
C LYS A 104 -13.28 4.43 0.65
N PRO A 105 -12.40 5.36 1.03
CA PRO A 105 -11.06 5.44 0.47
C PRO A 105 -10.30 4.14 0.69
N VAL A 106 -9.50 3.71 -0.29
CA VAL A 106 -8.69 2.49 -0.15
C VAL A 106 -7.48 2.75 0.73
N LEU A 107 -7.08 1.74 1.51
CA LEU A 107 -5.83 1.74 2.25
C LEU A 107 -4.77 1.01 1.41
N TYR A 108 -3.66 1.70 1.12
CA TYR A 108 -2.48 1.04 0.53
C TYR A 108 -1.75 0.28 1.62
N TYR A 109 -1.79 -1.03 1.52
CA TYR A 109 -1.25 -1.94 2.52
C TYR A 109 -0.37 -3.01 1.86
N PRO A 110 0.84 -3.31 2.38
CA PRO A 110 1.67 -4.38 1.85
C PRO A 110 1.04 -5.73 2.22
N LEU A 111 0.90 -6.59 1.23
CA LEU A 111 0.44 -7.96 1.40
C LEU A 111 1.43 -8.90 0.75
N ASP A 112 1.71 -10.01 1.42
CA ASP A 112 2.49 -11.09 0.83
C ASP A 112 1.81 -11.59 -0.42
N SER A 113 2.59 -11.71 -1.49
CA SER A 113 2.07 -12.01 -2.81
C SER A 113 3.00 -12.93 -3.57
N TRP A 114 2.41 -13.76 -4.43
CA TRP A 114 3.16 -14.59 -5.35
C TRP A 114 3.50 -13.83 -6.62
N PHE A 115 4.77 -13.87 -7.00
CA PHE A 115 5.27 -13.23 -8.20
C PHE A 115 5.97 -14.23 -9.12
N ILE A 116 5.78 -14.08 -10.42
CA ILE A 116 6.69 -14.65 -11.42
C ILE A 116 7.78 -13.62 -11.68
N ARG A 117 9.03 -14.02 -11.52
CA ARG A 117 10.21 -13.16 -11.78
C ARG A 117 10.41 -12.96 -13.28
N SER A 118 9.46 -12.29 -13.92
CA SER A 118 9.47 -12.02 -15.36
C SER A 118 10.69 -11.21 -15.78
N THR A 119 11.20 -10.36 -14.88
CA THR A 119 12.40 -9.54 -15.12
C THR A 119 13.65 -10.37 -15.34
N ALA A 120 13.72 -11.62 -14.85
CA ALA A 120 14.85 -12.52 -15.08
C ALA A 120 15.08 -12.85 -16.58
N CYS A 121 14.00 -12.80 -17.37
CA CYS A 121 14.05 -13.08 -18.81
C CYS A 121 13.90 -11.83 -19.68
N LYS A 122 13.83 -10.65 -19.09
CA LYS A 122 13.52 -9.38 -19.76
C LYS A 122 14.44 -9.11 -20.96
N GLU A 123 15.73 -9.12 -20.75
CA GLU A 123 16.71 -8.82 -21.80
C GLU A 123 16.59 -9.81 -22.97
N ARG A 124 16.45 -11.10 -22.65
CA ARG A 124 16.27 -12.13 -23.65
C ARG A 124 14.96 -11.96 -24.44
N MET A 125 13.87 -11.55 -23.78
CA MET A 125 12.61 -11.27 -24.48
C MET A 125 12.72 -10.07 -25.41
N ILE A 126 13.44 -9.01 -25.01
CA ILE A 126 13.71 -7.84 -25.87
C ILE A 126 14.50 -8.25 -27.11
N GLU A 127 15.55 -9.08 -26.96
CA GLU A 127 16.32 -9.59 -28.09
C GLU A 127 15.45 -10.41 -29.06
N LEU A 128 14.67 -11.36 -28.51
CA LEU A 128 13.78 -12.20 -29.31
C LEU A 128 12.69 -11.39 -30.03
N ASN A 129 12.15 -10.35 -29.38
CA ASN A 129 11.19 -9.46 -30.00
C ASN A 129 11.69 -8.82 -31.30
N LYS A 130 12.99 -8.51 -31.37
CA LYS A 130 13.62 -7.93 -32.56
C LYS A 130 13.73 -8.93 -33.74
N THR A 131 13.64 -10.23 -33.47
CA THR A 131 13.71 -11.27 -34.52
C THR A 131 12.34 -11.58 -35.14
N ILE A 132 11.24 -11.08 -34.55
CA ILE A 132 9.87 -11.33 -35.02
C ILE A 132 9.56 -10.39 -36.18
N ASN A 133 9.03 -10.95 -37.27
CA ASN A 133 8.52 -10.16 -38.39
C ASN A 133 7.10 -9.64 -38.07
N TRP A 134 7.04 -8.54 -37.34
CA TRP A 134 5.79 -7.91 -36.93
C TRP A 134 5.05 -7.26 -38.11
N LYS A 135 3.72 -7.47 -38.17
CA LYS A 135 2.85 -6.79 -39.14
C LYS A 135 1.65 -6.18 -38.44
N PRO A 136 1.60 -4.86 -38.28
CA PRO A 136 2.60 -3.87 -38.69
C PRO A 136 3.87 -3.90 -37.78
N GLU A 137 4.98 -3.47 -38.33
CA GLU A 137 6.29 -3.41 -37.63
C GLU A 137 6.22 -2.57 -36.35
N SER A 138 5.40 -1.53 -36.35
CA SER A 138 5.16 -0.65 -35.19
C SER A 138 4.61 -1.38 -33.95
N THR A 139 4.06 -2.58 -34.09
CA THR A 139 3.65 -3.39 -32.94
C THR A 139 4.87 -3.83 -32.11
N GLY A 140 5.90 -4.32 -32.76
CA GLY A 140 7.12 -4.80 -32.11
C GLY A 140 8.00 -3.69 -31.56
N THR A 141 8.17 -2.61 -32.31
CA THR A 141 9.00 -1.46 -31.92
C THR A 141 8.26 -0.45 -31.04
N GLY A 142 6.95 -0.41 -31.13
CA GLY A 142 6.08 0.51 -30.39
C GLY A 142 5.55 -0.10 -29.09
N ARG A 143 4.24 -0.39 -29.06
CA ARG A 143 3.54 -0.77 -27.81
C ARG A 143 4.14 -1.99 -27.13
N PHE A 144 4.37 -3.07 -27.86
CA PHE A 144 4.88 -4.31 -27.27
C PHE A 144 6.35 -4.20 -26.86
N GLY A 145 7.20 -3.58 -27.70
CA GLY A 145 8.61 -3.35 -27.35
C GLY A 145 8.75 -2.48 -26.10
N LYS A 146 8.02 -1.37 -26.03
CA LYS A 146 8.01 -0.50 -24.85
C LYS A 146 7.47 -1.21 -23.60
N TRP A 147 6.49 -2.11 -23.75
CA TRP A 147 6.01 -2.91 -22.63
C TRP A 147 7.10 -3.86 -22.12
N LEU A 148 7.88 -4.51 -22.99
CA LEU A 148 9.01 -5.34 -22.60
C LEU A 148 10.11 -4.52 -21.91
N GLU A 149 10.44 -3.34 -22.43
CA GLU A 149 11.43 -2.43 -21.84
C GLU A 149 11.06 -1.99 -20.42
N ASN A 150 9.76 -1.87 -20.12
CA ASN A 150 9.23 -1.50 -18.81
C ASN A 150 8.69 -2.70 -18.03
N LEU A 151 9.08 -3.93 -18.38
CA LEU A 151 8.59 -5.14 -17.76
C LEU A 151 8.95 -5.18 -16.28
N ASN A 152 7.94 -5.44 -15.45
CA ASN A 152 8.06 -5.72 -14.03
C ASN A 152 7.68 -7.18 -13.75
N ASP A 153 8.02 -7.67 -12.56
CA ASP A 153 7.62 -8.98 -12.11
C ASP A 153 6.09 -9.11 -12.06
N TRP A 154 5.59 -10.25 -12.48
CA TRP A 154 4.17 -10.49 -12.62
C TRP A 154 3.54 -10.94 -11.31
N ASN A 155 2.74 -10.06 -10.68
CA ASN A 155 1.97 -10.37 -9.48
C ASN A 155 0.77 -11.24 -9.85
N LEU A 156 0.74 -12.46 -9.31
CA LEU A 156 -0.35 -13.43 -9.50
C LEU A 156 -1.42 -13.36 -8.42
N SER A 157 -1.09 -12.86 -7.24
CA SER A 157 -1.99 -12.88 -6.09
C SER A 157 -3.17 -11.93 -6.25
N ARG A 158 -4.34 -12.40 -5.84
CA ARG A 158 -5.56 -11.60 -5.73
C ARG A 158 -6.30 -12.02 -4.46
N SER A 159 -6.54 -11.08 -3.55
CA SER A 159 -7.28 -11.30 -2.30
C SER A 159 -8.79 -11.23 -2.55
N ARG A 160 -9.34 -12.25 -3.24
CA ARG A 160 -10.77 -12.38 -3.52
C ARG A 160 -11.26 -13.78 -3.19
N TYR A 161 -12.42 -13.87 -2.52
CA TYR A 161 -13.04 -15.14 -2.18
C TYR A 161 -13.56 -15.91 -3.41
N TRP A 162 -13.95 -15.20 -4.46
CA TRP A 162 -14.39 -15.79 -5.70
C TRP A 162 -13.30 -15.64 -6.77
N GLY A 163 -12.56 -16.70 -7.00
CA GLY A 163 -11.47 -16.74 -7.97
C GLY A 163 -10.89 -18.16 -8.08
N THR A 164 -10.01 -18.36 -9.04
CA THR A 164 -9.26 -19.60 -9.19
C THR A 164 -8.10 -19.64 -8.19
N PRO A 165 -7.99 -20.66 -7.33
CA PRO A 165 -6.85 -20.81 -6.45
C PRO A 165 -5.55 -21.01 -7.26
N LEU A 166 -4.43 -20.50 -6.77
CA LEU A 166 -3.12 -20.77 -7.37
C LEU A 166 -2.67 -22.18 -6.98
N PRO A 167 -2.35 -23.06 -7.94
CA PRO A 167 -1.90 -24.43 -7.67
C PRO A 167 -0.41 -24.44 -7.28
N ILE A 168 -0.10 -23.83 -6.14
CA ILE A 168 1.28 -23.71 -5.65
C ILE A 168 1.46 -24.62 -4.44
N TRP A 169 2.45 -25.48 -4.50
CA TRP A 169 2.91 -26.32 -3.41
C TRP A 169 4.28 -25.82 -2.96
N ARG A 170 4.49 -25.77 -1.68
CA ARG A 170 5.78 -25.38 -1.08
C ARG A 170 6.34 -26.56 -0.30
N THR A 171 7.64 -26.75 -0.40
CA THR A 171 8.38 -27.65 0.47
C THR A 171 8.59 -27.01 1.87
N GLU A 172 8.91 -27.81 2.89
CA GLU A 172 9.11 -27.33 4.25
C GLU A 172 10.27 -26.32 4.35
N ASP A 173 11.28 -26.48 3.52
CA ASP A 173 12.43 -25.55 3.40
C ASP A 173 12.18 -24.34 2.50
N ASN A 174 10.95 -24.17 2.00
CA ASN A 174 10.53 -23.08 1.12
C ASN A 174 11.26 -23.01 -0.25
N SER A 175 11.80 -24.12 -0.72
CA SER A 175 12.45 -24.23 -2.03
C SER A 175 11.46 -24.48 -3.19
#